data_66f920ea37ebfffd4ec9efd03c342e94
#
_entry.id   66f920ea37ebfffd4ec9efd03c342e94
#
_cell.length_a   1.000
_cell.length_b   1.000
_cell.length_c   1.000
_cell.angle_alpha   90.00
_cell.angle_beta   90.00
_cell.angle_gamma   90.00
#
_symmetry.space_group_name_H-M   'P 1'
#
loop_
_entity.id
_entity.type
_entity.pdbx_description
1 polymer ?
#
loop_
_entity_poly.entity_id
_entity_poly.type
_entity_poly.pdbx_seq_one_letter_code
_entity_poly.pdbx_strand_id
1 'polypeptide(L)'
;LAQTISVAVSLFMILKQKSISLSKGDFHPRRPVVGQILQIGVPVALQDGLIQIAFIVITIIANRRGLNDAAAVGIVEKIIGFVFLVPSSMLSTVSALGAQNIGAGKPERAVQTLRYAICITVGFGLCVCIGVQLCAEQLVALFTDRQAAGGAEVIRFGGQYLRSYIFDCL
;
A
#
# COMPACT_ATOMS: atom_id res chain seq x y z
N LEU A 1 -16.13 -4.30 12.51
CA LEU A 1 -15.80 -5.11 13.69
C LEU A 1 -14.29 -5.25 13.89
N ALA A 2 -13.50 -5.71 12.89
CA ALA A 2 -12.05 -5.90 13.05
C ALA A 2 -11.30 -4.60 13.42
N GLN A 3 -11.61 -3.50 12.76
CA GLN A 3 -11.01 -2.19 13.07
C GLN A 3 -11.40 -1.69 14.47
N THR A 4 -12.65 -1.90 14.89
CA THR A 4 -13.11 -1.52 16.23
C THR A 4 -12.38 -2.29 17.32
N ILE A 5 -12.16 -3.58 17.12
CA ILE A 5 -11.37 -4.43 18.03
C ILE A 5 -9.92 -3.96 18.07
N SER A 6 -9.31 -3.67 16.91
CA SER A 6 -7.93 -3.17 16.81
C SER A 6 -7.75 -1.85 17.58
N VAL A 7 -8.69 -0.91 17.42
CA VAL A 7 -8.67 0.36 18.16
C VAL A 7 -8.84 0.13 19.66
N ALA A 8 -9.77 -0.75 20.08
CA ALA A 8 -9.99 -1.07 21.49
C ALA A 8 -8.74 -1.70 22.14
N VAL A 9 -8.09 -2.66 21.45
CA VAL A 9 -6.85 -3.29 21.92
C VAL A 9 -5.71 -2.28 22.00
N SER A 10 -5.56 -1.41 21.00
CA SER A 10 -4.54 -0.35 21.00
C SER A 10 -4.74 0.62 22.15
N LEU A 11 -5.98 1.05 22.37
CA LEU A 11 -6.34 1.93 23.49
C LEU A 11 -6.05 1.26 24.85
N PHE A 12 -6.44 -0.01 25.01
CA PHE A 12 -6.15 -0.79 26.22
C PHE A 12 -4.65 -0.91 26.47
N MET A 13 -3.84 -1.18 25.42
CA MET A 13 -2.39 -1.25 25.52
C MET A 13 -1.77 0.10 25.96
N ILE A 14 -2.21 1.20 25.37
CA ILE A 14 -1.75 2.56 25.72
C ILE A 14 -2.07 2.88 27.18
N LEU A 15 -3.27 2.57 27.64
CA LEU A 15 -3.70 2.79 29.01
C LEU A 15 -2.95 1.90 30.02
N LYS A 16 -2.60 0.67 29.61
CA LYS A 16 -1.85 -0.27 30.45
C LYS A 16 -0.35 0.04 30.52
N GLN A 17 0.24 0.53 29.45
CA GLN A 17 1.61 1.02 29.43
C GLN A 17 1.64 2.43 30.02
N LYS A 18 2.06 2.56 31.27
CA LYS A 18 2.23 3.86 31.99
C LYS A 18 3.26 4.81 31.34
N SER A 19 3.75 4.50 30.13
CA SER A 19 4.73 5.30 29.38
C SER A 19 4.15 6.61 28.85
N ILE A 20 2.83 6.71 28.69
CA ILE A 20 2.15 7.91 28.21
C ILE A 20 1.13 8.33 29.28
N SER A 21 1.43 9.40 30.01
CA SER A 21 0.46 10.01 30.92
C SER A 21 -0.46 10.93 30.11
N LEU A 22 -1.68 10.46 29.82
CA LEU A 22 -2.70 11.28 29.22
C LEU A 22 -3.27 12.25 30.26
N SER A 23 -3.03 13.53 30.05
CA SER A 23 -3.63 14.62 30.83
C SER A 23 -4.85 15.19 30.12
N LYS A 24 -5.84 15.68 30.87
CA LYS A 24 -7.00 16.37 30.27
C LYS A 24 -6.60 17.57 29.40
N GLY A 25 -5.44 18.18 29.65
CA GLY A 25 -4.87 19.26 28.83
C GLY A 25 -4.38 18.81 27.43
N ASP A 26 -4.10 17.53 27.25
CA ASP A 26 -3.59 17.01 25.98
C ASP A 26 -4.69 16.87 24.90
N PHE A 27 -5.96 16.89 25.33
CA PHE A 27 -7.11 16.89 24.42
C PHE A 27 -7.43 18.27 23.83
N HIS A 28 -6.69 19.31 24.22
CA HIS A 28 -6.87 20.64 23.63
C HIS A 28 -6.02 20.76 22.37
N PRO A 29 -6.63 21.00 21.19
CA PRO A 29 -5.90 21.13 19.93
C PRO A 29 -4.99 22.36 19.98
N ARG A 30 -3.68 22.12 19.94
CA ARG A 30 -2.67 23.19 19.85
C ARG A 30 -2.50 23.57 18.38
N ARG A 31 -2.77 24.83 18.04
CA ARG A 31 -2.66 25.34 16.66
C ARG A 31 -1.36 24.94 15.92
N PRO A 32 -0.16 25.03 16.52
CA PRO A 32 1.08 24.67 15.82
C PRO A 32 1.15 23.17 15.50
N VAL A 33 0.66 22.30 16.39
CA VAL A 33 0.65 20.84 16.19
C VAL A 33 -0.35 20.48 15.08
N VAL A 34 -1.55 21.08 15.14
CA VAL A 34 -2.57 20.88 14.08
C VAL A 34 -2.05 21.36 12.73
N GLY A 35 -1.35 22.51 12.69
CA GLY A 35 -0.74 23.02 11.47
C GLY A 35 0.29 22.05 10.86
N GLN A 36 1.17 21.46 11.67
CA GLN A 36 2.15 20.47 11.24
C GLN A 36 1.49 19.20 10.71
N ILE A 37 0.45 18.71 11.39
CA ILE A 37 -0.32 17.53 10.94
C ILE A 37 -0.98 17.80 9.58
N LEU A 38 -1.60 18.95 9.40
CA LEU A 38 -2.25 19.32 8.15
C LEU A 38 -1.24 19.54 7.02
N GLN A 39 -0.09 20.15 7.31
CA GLN A 39 0.96 20.40 6.32
C GLN A 39 1.51 19.10 5.71
N ILE A 40 1.56 18.02 6.49
CA ILE A 40 2.00 16.70 6.02
C ILE A 40 0.81 15.89 5.50
N GLY A 41 -0.29 15.88 6.24
CA GLY A 41 -1.44 15.02 5.96
C GLY A 41 -2.21 15.42 4.70
N VAL A 42 -2.35 16.72 4.42
CA VAL A 42 -3.09 17.18 3.22
C VAL A 42 -2.40 16.75 1.92
N PRO A 43 -1.09 16.94 1.72
CA PRO A 43 -0.41 16.44 0.51
C PRO A 43 -0.52 14.92 0.35
N VAL A 44 -0.38 14.15 1.42
CA VAL A 44 -0.52 12.68 1.38
C VAL A 44 -1.95 12.28 1.01
N ALA A 45 -2.95 12.90 1.63
CA ALA A 45 -4.35 12.63 1.30
C ALA A 45 -4.71 13.00 -0.15
N LEU A 46 -4.14 14.10 -0.68
CA LEU A 46 -4.29 14.46 -2.09
C LEU A 46 -3.64 13.44 -3.02
N GLN A 47 -2.44 12.99 -2.69
CA GLN A 47 -1.75 11.94 -3.46
C GLN A 47 -2.58 10.66 -3.52
N ASP A 48 -3.04 10.16 -2.38
CA ASP A 48 -3.87 8.96 -2.30
C ASP A 48 -5.19 9.13 -3.05
N GLY A 49 -5.82 10.31 -2.92
CA GLY A 49 -7.04 10.65 -3.64
C GLY A 49 -6.85 10.63 -5.16
N LEU A 50 -5.75 11.20 -5.67
CA LEU A 50 -5.43 11.19 -7.11
C LEU A 50 -5.17 9.77 -7.63
N ILE A 51 -4.49 8.93 -6.85
CA ILE A 51 -4.28 7.52 -7.19
C ILE A 51 -5.63 6.79 -7.29
N GLN A 52 -6.54 7.00 -6.34
CA GLN A 52 -7.87 6.40 -6.38
C GLN A 52 -8.70 6.86 -7.59
N ILE A 53 -8.62 8.15 -7.94
CA ILE A 53 -9.28 8.68 -9.14
C ILE A 53 -8.71 8.00 -10.40
N ALA A 54 -7.39 7.82 -10.49
CA ALA A 54 -6.77 7.12 -11.62
C ALA A 54 -7.29 5.68 -11.75
N PHE A 55 -7.40 4.92 -10.65
CA PHE A 55 -7.99 3.57 -10.68
C PHE A 55 -9.46 3.57 -11.11
N ILE A 56 -10.26 4.54 -10.66
CA ILE A 56 -11.66 4.69 -11.09
C ILE A 56 -11.72 4.93 -12.61
N VAL A 57 -10.87 5.81 -13.16
CA VAL A 57 -10.82 6.08 -14.59
C VAL A 57 -10.43 4.83 -15.38
N ILE A 58 -9.43 4.09 -14.94
CA ILE A 58 -9.02 2.81 -15.56
C ILE A 58 -10.20 1.83 -15.56
N THR A 59 -10.88 1.68 -14.45
CA THR A 59 -12.05 0.79 -14.32
C THR A 59 -13.20 1.22 -15.24
N ILE A 60 -13.48 2.52 -15.39
CA ILE A 60 -14.49 3.04 -16.33
C ILE A 60 -14.10 2.71 -17.76
N ILE A 61 -12.84 2.88 -18.15
CA ILE A 61 -12.35 2.57 -19.50
C ILE A 61 -12.48 1.06 -19.76
N ALA A 62 -12.07 0.23 -18.81
CA ALA A 62 -12.18 -1.23 -18.92
C ALA A 62 -13.63 -1.67 -19.07
N ASN A 63 -14.57 -1.13 -18.30
CA ASN A 63 -16.00 -1.43 -18.41
C ASN A 63 -16.59 -1.03 -19.77
N ARG A 64 -16.09 0.04 -20.38
CA ARG A 64 -16.52 0.44 -21.75
C ARG A 64 -16.02 -0.49 -22.84
N ARG A 65 -14.92 -1.20 -22.61
CA ARG A 65 -14.33 -2.16 -23.57
C ARG A 65 -14.99 -3.53 -23.51
N GLY A 66 -15.59 -3.87 -22.41
CA GLY A 66 -16.35 -5.10 -22.25
C GLY A 66 -16.14 -5.78 -20.88
N LEU A 67 -16.96 -6.80 -20.64
CA LEU A 67 -16.97 -7.53 -19.37
C LEU A 67 -15.65 -8.23 -19.08
N ASN A 68 -15.00 -8.79 -20.12
CA ASN A 68 -13.74 -9.51 -19.99
C ASN A 68 -12.58 -8.58 -19.56
N ASP A 69 -12.51 -7.37 -20.14
CA ASP A 69 -11.50 -6.38 -19.80
C ASP A 69 -11.72 -5.87 -18.36
N ALA A 70 -12.97 -5.63 -17.99
CA ALA A 70 -13.32 -5.20 -16.63
C ALA A 70 -12.96 -6.27 -15.58
N ALA A 71 -13.25 -7.54 -15.88
CA ALA A 71 -12.87 -8.66 -15.01
C ALA A 71 -11.35 -8.79 -14.89
N ALA A 72 -10.61 -8.65 -16.00
CA ALA A 72 -9.15 -8.70 -16.01
C ALA A 72 -8.54 -7.60 -15.12
N VAL A 73 -9.01 -6.35 -15.25
CA VAL A 73 -8.55 -5.23 -14.43
C VAL A 73 -8.85 -5.50 -12.95
N GLY A 74 -10.06 -5.94 -12.60
CA GLY A 74 -10.41 -6.22 -11.21
C GLY A 74 -9.57 -7.32 -10.56
N ILE A 75 -9.19 -8.37 -11.31
CA ILE A 75 -8.29 -9.43 -10.82
C ILE A 75 -6.88 -8.87 -10.62
N VAL A 76 -6.37 -8.13 -11.58
CA VAL A 76 -5.03 -7.56 -11.52
C VAL A 76 -4.91 -6.56 -10.35
N GLU A 77 -5.92 -5.73 -10.09
CA GLU A 77 -5.95 -4.85 -8.92
C GLU A 77 -5.82 -5.62 -7.60
N LYS A 78 -6.41 -6.81 -7.48
CA LYS A 78 -6.26 -7.66 -6.29
C LYS A 78 -4.84 -8.18 -6.16
N ILE A 79 -4.24 -8.65 -7.24
CA ILE A 79 -2.84 -9.14 -7.25
C ILE A 79 -1.90 -8.00 -6.87
N ILE A 80 -2.08 -6.82 -7.47
CA ILE A 80 -1.30 -5.61 -7.16
C ILE A 80 -1.43 -5.25 -5.68
N GLY A 81 -2.64 -5.28 -5.13
CA GLY A 81 -2.88 -5.02 -3.70
C GLY A 81 -2.05 -5.92 -2.79
N PHE A 82 -1.89 -7.21 -3.13
CA PHE A 82 -1.01 -8.12 -2.37
C PHE A 82 0.47 -7.76 -2.54
N VAL A 83 0.90 -7.44 -3.74
CA VAL A 83 2.30 -7.08 -4.01
C VAL A 83 2.69 -5.79 -3.28
N PHE A 84 1.81 -4.78 -3.28
CA PHE A 84 2.04 -3.51 -2.60
C PHE A 84 2.03 -3.59 -1.07
N LEU A 85 1.63 -4.71 -0.49
CA LEU A 85 1.60 -4.90 0.96
C LEU A 85 3.00 -4.79 1.59
N VAL A 86 4.03 -5.28 0.89
CA VAL A 86 5.42 -5.21 1.37
C VAL A 86 5.96 -3.78 1.30
N PRO A 87 5.92 -3.05 0.16
CA PRO A 87 6.32 -1.65 0.10
C PRO A 87 5.60 -0.75 1.12
N SER A 88 4.28 -0.91 1.27
CA SER A 88 3.47 -0.15 2.24
C SER A 88 3.89 -0.41 3.68
N SER A 89 4.16 -1.67 4.02
CA SER A 89 4.66 -2.05 5.34
C SER A 89 6.05 -1.46 5.61
N MET A 90 6.92 -1.45 4.60
CA MET A 90 8.25 -0.84 4.71
C MET A 90 8.16 0.67 4.90
N LEU A 91 7.28 1.36 4.16
CA LEU A 91 7.04 2.79 4.33
C LEU A 91 6.64 3.13 5.79
N SER A 92 5.69 2.39 6.34
CA SER A 92 5.24 2.55 7.72
C SER A 92 6.36 2.29 8.74
N THR A 93 7.13 1.22 8.53
CA THR A 93 8.24 0.82 9.41
C THR A 93 9.36 1.87 9.40
N VAL A 94 9.75 2.34 8.20
CA VAL A 94 10.81 3.36 8.06
C VAL A 94 10.38 4.69 8.67
N SER A 95 9.13 5.07 8.50
CA SER A 95 8.58 6.30 9.10
C SER A 95 8.64 6.21 10.64
N ALA A 96 8.22 5.09 11.23
CA ALA A 96 8.22 4.91 12.67
C ALA A 96 9.64 4.85 13.24
N LEU A 97 10.52 4.00 12.68
CA LEU A 97 11.90 3.86 13.14
C LEU A 97 12.72 5.13 12.88
N GLY A 98 12.49 5.80 11.76
CA GLY A 98 13.13 7.07 11.43
C GLY A 98 12.79 8.14 12.47
N ALA A 99 11.51 8.33 12.76
CA ALA A 99 11.05 9.29 13.76
C ALA A 99 11.62 8.98 15.15
N GLN A 100 11.61 7.71 15.58
CA GLN A 100 12.16 7.29 16.86
C GLN A 100 13.68 7.55 16.98
N ASN A 101 14.45 7.22 15.93
CA ASN A 101 15.90 7.43 15.94
C ASN A 101 16.27 8.92 15.91
N ILE A 102 15.53 9.74 15.14
CA ILE A 102 15.73 11.19 15.11
C ILE A 102 15.36 11.79 16.48
N GLY A 103 14.23 11.40 17.07
CA GLY A 103 13.80 11.84 18.39
C GLY A 103 14.76 11.44 19.51
N ALA A 104 15.47 10.32 19.36
CA ALA A 104 16.53 9.87 20.28
C ALA A 104 17.90 10.54 20.02
N GLY A 105 18.01 11.50 19.11
CA GLY A 105 19.26 12.18 18.78
C GLY A 105 20.27 11.29 18.01
N LYS A 106 19.80 10.24 17.33
CA LYS A 106 20.63 9.28 16.59
C LYS A 106 20.31 9.28 15.08
N PRO A 107 20.57 10.38 14.36
CA PRO A 107 20.21 10.51 12.94
C PRO A 107 20.93 9.50 12.05
N GLU A 108 22.14 9.08 12.40
CA GLU A 108 22.88 8.07 11.65
C GLU A 108 22.14 6.72 11.59
N ARG A 109 21.45 6.32 12.66
CA ARG A 109 20.62 5.11 12.66
C ARG A 109 19.38 5.26 11.80
N ALA A 110 18.81 6.46 11.72
CA ALA A 110 17.70 6.73 10.81
C ALA A 110 18.13 6.57 9.34
N VAL A 111 19.31 7.08 8.98
CA VAL A 111 19.89 6.92 7.63
C VAL A 111 20.19 5.43 7.33
N GLN A 112 20.73 4.69 8.30
CA GLN A 112 20.96 3.25 8.13
C GLN A 112 19.65 2.50 7.92
N THR A 113 18.61 2.80 8.70
CA THR A 113 17.28 2.21 8.54
C THR A 113 16.74 2.45 7.13
N LEU A 114 16.85 3.68 6.63
CA LEU A 114 16.43 4.02 5.28
C LEU A 114 17.23 3.24 4.21
N ARG A 115 18.55 3.13 4.33
CA ARG A 115 19.38 2.37 3.38
C ARG A 115 18.98 0.89 3.32
N TYR A 116 18.82 0.25 4.48
CA TYR A 116 18.39 -1.15 4.52
C TYR A 116 16.98 -1.33 3.95
N ALA A 117 16.07 -0.40 4.25
CA ALA A 117 14.72 -0.44 3.70
C ALA A 117 14.74 -0.34 2.17
N ILE A 118 15.51 0.59 1.60
CA ILE A 118 15.68 0.72 0.14
C ILE A 118 16.22 -0.58 -0.45
N CYS A 119 17.27 -1.16 0.11
CA CYS A 119 17.84 -2.42 -0.38
C CYS A 119 16.83 -3.56 -0.36
N ILE A 120 16.06 -3.70 0.73
CA ILE A 120 15.05 -4.74 0.89
C ILE A 120 13.90 -4.53 -0.11
N THR A 121 13.39 -3.28 -0.23
CA THR A 121 12.26 -2.98 -1.10
C THR A 121 12.63 -3.13 -2.58
N VAL A 122 13.80 -2.65 -2.98
CA VAL A 122 14.31 -2.82 -4.36
C VAL A 122 14.57 -4.30 -4.65
N GLY A 123 15.19 -5.03 -3.74
CA GLY A 123 15.41 -6.47 -3.90
C GLY A 123 14.10 -7.25 -4.05
N PHE A 124 13.11 -6.94 -3.21
CA PHE A 124 11.76 -7.52 -3.30
C PHE A 124 11.08 -7.14 -4.62
N GLY A 125 11.10 -5.85 -5.00
CA GLY A 125 10.49 -5.35 -6.23
C GLY A 125 11.10 -6.03 -7.47
N LEU A 126 12.42 -6.18 -7.53
CA LEU A 126 13.09 -6.91 -8.61
C LEU A 126 12.68 -8.38 -8.68
N CYS A 127 12.63 -9.08 -7.55
CA CYS A 127 12.19 -10.47 -7.49
C CYS A 127 10.75 -10.62 -7.99
N VAL A 128 9.84 -9.75 -7.52
CA VAL A 128 8.45 -9.76 -7.93
C VAL A 128 8.30 -9.38 -9.40
N CYS A 129 9.02 -8.37 -9.87
CA CYS A 129 9.02 -7.96 -11.28
C CYS A 129 9.42 -9.13 -12.20
N ILE A 130 10.54 -9.79 -11.90
CA ILE A 130 11.00 -10.97 -12.66
C ILE A 130 9.96 -12.09 -12.59
N GLY A 131 9.45 -12.41 -11.40
CA GLY A 131 8.44 -13.45 -11.22
C GLY A 131 7.17 -13.18 -12.02
N VAL A 132 6.66 -11.96 -11.99
CA VAL A 132 5.47 -11.56 -12.74
C VAL A 132 5.73 -11.56 -14.25
N GLN A 133 6.89 -11.08 -14.72
CA GLN A 133 7.19 -11.12 -16.15
C GLN A 133 7.17 -12.55 -16.71
N LEU A 134 7.60 -13.53 -15.92
CA LEU A 134 7.60 -14.94 -16.31
C LEU A 134 6.23 -15.62 -16.15
N CYS A 135 5.49 -15.29 -15.10
CA CYS A 135 4.31 -16.06 -14.67
C CYS A 135 2.99 -15.24 -14.63
N ALA A 136 2.91 -14.08 -15.30
CA ALA A 136 1.74 -13.19 -15.23
C ALA A 136 0.42 -13.89 -15.56
N GLU A 137 0.37 -14.65 -16.66
CA GLU A 137 -0.84 -15.35 -17.09
C GLU A 137 -1.23 -16.48 -16.11
N GLN A 138 -0.25 -17.17 -15.53
CA GLN A 138 -0.51 -18.20 -14.52
C GLN A 138 -1.04 -17.58 -13.22
N LEU A 139 -0.53 -16.42 -12.84
CA LEU A 139 -1.03 -15.68 -11.66
C LEU A 139 -2.49 -15.24 -11.86
N VAL A 140 -2.83 -14.71 -13.04
CA VAL A 140 -4.22 -14.34 -13.35
C VAL A 140 -5.10 -15.58 -13.44
N ALA A 141 -4.60 -16.70 -13.97
CA ALA A 141 -5.32 -17.96 -14.09
C ALA A 141 -5.67 -18.60 -12.73
N LEU A 142 -4.98 -18.23 -11.64
CA LEU A 142 -5.37 -18.65 -10.29
C LEU A 142 -6.72 -18.06 -9.84
N PHE A 143 -7.10 -16.92 -10.42
CA PHE A 143 -8.32 -16.19 -10.06
C PHE A 143 -9.42 -16.30 -11.13
N THR A 144 -9.16 -17.00 -12.22
CA THR A 144 -10.10 -17.12 -13.36
C THR A 144 -10.10 -18.54 -13.87
N ASP A 145 -11.29 -19.12 -14.06
CA ASP A 145 -11.42 -20.42 -14.70
C ASP A 145 -11.21 -20.27 -16.22
N ARG A 146 -10.25 -21.02 -16.76
CA ARG A 146 -9.95 -21.05 -18.20
C ARG A 146 -11.11 -21.56 -19.03
N GLN A 147 -11.99 -22.38 -18.46
CA GLN A 147 -13.13 -22.99 -19.13
C GLN A 147 -14.37 -22.09 -19.10
N ALA A 148 -14.38 -21.04 -18.29
CA ALA A 148 -15.46 -20.07 -18.30
C ALA A 148 -15.53 -19.28 -19.61
N ALA A 149 -16.74 -18.89 -20.02
CA ALA A 149 -16.93 -18.06 -21.19
C ALA A 149 -16.11 -16.76 -21.08
N GLY A 150 -15.17 -16.57 -22.01
CA GLY A 150 -14.23 -15.43 -21.97
C GLY A 150 -13.02 -15.58 -21.03
N GLY A 151 -12.89 -16.67 -20.28
CA GLY A 151 -11.80 -16.88 -19.30
C GLY A 151 -10.40 -16.79 -19.93
N ALA A 152 -10.22 -17.33 -21.13
CA ALA A 152 -8.94 -17.25 -21.84
C ALA A 152 -8.57 -15.81 -22.22
N GLU A 153 -9.54 -14.97 -22.59
CA GLU A 153 -9.31 -13.55 -22.87
C GLU A 153 -8.97 -12.78 -21.61
N VAL A 154 -9.68 -13.01 -20.51
CA VAL A 154 -9.40 -12.40 -19.20
C VAL A 154 -7.98 -12.71 -18.76
N ILE A 155 -7.51 -13.96 -18.90
CA ILE A 155 -6.15 -14.37 -18.55
C ILE A 155 -5.12 -13.65 -19.42
N ARG A 156 -5.36 -13.55 -20.74
CA ARG A 156 -4.45 -12.89 -21.66
C ARG A 156 -4.34 -11.39 -21.40
N PHE A 157 -5.48 -10.69 -21.30
CA PHE A 157 -5.51 -9.25 -21.05
C PHE A 157 -5.01 -8.91 -19.65
N GLY A 158 -5.42 -9.69 -18.64
CA GLY A 158 -4.93 -9.53 -17.27
C GLY A 158 -3.43 -9.75 -17.16
N GLY A 159 -2.88 -10.76 -17.86
CA GLY A 159 -1.45 -11.00 -17.91
C GLY A 159 -0.68 -9.85 -18.56
N GLN A 160 -1.17 -9.30 -19.67
CA GLN A 160 -0.56 -8.13 -20.33
C GLN A 160 -0.61 -6.88 -19.44
N TYR A 161 -1.75 -6.63 -18.82
CA TYR A 161 -1.92 -5.50 -17.92
C TYR A 161 -1.02 -5.63 -16.68
N LEU A 162 -0.95 -6.81 -16.05
CA LEU A 162 -0.10 -7.08 -14.92
C LEU A 162 1.39 -6.91 -15.23
N ARG A 163 1.85 -7.40 -16.40
CA ARG A 163 3.23 -7.20 -16.86
C ARG A 163 3.59 -5.73 -17.04
N SER A 164 2.65 -4.93 -17.54
CA SER A 164 2.88 -3.48 -17.73
C SER A 164 2.89 -2.75 -16.39
N TYR A 165 1.98 -3.10 -15.48
CA TYR A 165 1.80 -2.41 -14.22
C TYR A 165 2.91 -2.73 -13.21
N ILE A 166 3.51 -3.92 -13.26
CA ILE A 166 4.46 -4.36 -12.23
C ILE A 166 5.71 -3.49 -12.13
N PHE A 167 6.05 -2.74 -13.16
CA PHE A 167 7.16 -1.78 -13.13
C PHE A 167 6.93 -0.64 -12.12
N ASP A 168 5.68 -0.38 -11.74
CA ASP A 168 5.35 0.60 -10.70
C ASP A 168 5.78 0.14 -9.28
N CYS A 169 6.14 -1.14 -9.13
CA CYS A 169 6.67 -1.69 -7.87
C CYS A 169 8.19 -1.49 -7.68
N LEU A 170 8.91 -0.96 -8.68
CA LEU A 170 10.35 -0.70 -8.63
C LEU A 170 10.66 0.73 -8.25
#